data_10420200f2ebbe015fe78df5e2043651
#
_entry.id   10420200f2ebbe015fe78df5e2043651
#
_cell.length_a   1.000
_cell.length_b   1.000
_cell.length_c   1.000
_cell.angle_alpha   90.00
_cell.angle_beta   90.00
_cell.angle_gamma   90.00
#
_symmetry.space_group_name_H-M   'P 1'
#
loop_
_entity.id
_entity.type
_entity.pdbx_description
1 polymer ?
#
loop_
_entity_poly.entity_id
_entity_poly.type
_entity_poly.pdbx_seq_one_letter_code
_entity_poly.pdbx_strand_id
1 'polypeptide(L)'
;EDPKNNFLPSFGKITRYYAPGGPGVRTDTAIYTGYTIPPYYDSMCLKLIVWALTWEEAMDRGLRALDDMRVQGVRTTAAYYQEILRNPEFRSGQFNTSFVESHPELTQYSIKRNPSHLAIAIATAIAAHAGL
;
A
#
# COMPACT_ATOMS: atom_id res chain seq x y z
N GLU A 1 3.66 -5.60 6.57
CA GLU A 1 3.10 -6.92 6.26
C GLU A 1 2.89 -7.10 4.78
N ASP A 2 3.02 -8.34 4.30
CA ASP A 2 2.76 -8.71 2.90
C ASP A 2 1.44 -9.49 2.79
N PRO A 3 0.34 -8.87 2.34
CA PRO A 3 -0.96 -9.53 2.24
C PRO A 3 -0.95 -10.74 1.27
N LYS A 4 -0.07 -10.73 0.26
CA LYS A 4 0.06 -11.84 -0.69
C LYS A 4 0.81 -13.03 -0.12
N ASN A 5 1.48 -12.84 1.00
CA ASN A 5 2.23 -13.87 1.70
C ASN A 5 1.67 -14.05 3.13
N ASN A 6 0.35 -14.21 3.19
CA ASN A 6 -0.38 -14.48 4.43
C ASN A 6 -0.08 -13.46 5.55
N PHE A 7 0.05 -12.17 5.18
CA PHE A 7 0.35 -11.06 6.09
C PHE A 7 1.65 -11.24 6.90
N LEU A 8 2.60 -12.01 6.40
CA LEU A 8 3.90 -12.12 7.06
C LEU A 8 4.58 -10.74 7.16
N PRO A 9 5.19 -10.44 8.30
CA PRO A 9 5.93 -9.20 8.48
C PRO A 9 7.05 -9.04 7.45
N SER A 10 7.21 -7.82 6.92
CA SER A 10 8.27 -7.46 5.98
C SER A 10 9.24 -6.51 6.65
N PHE A 11 10.43 -7.00 6.93
CA PHE A 11 11.51 -6.24 7.54
C PHE A 11 12.49 -5.75 6.49
N GLY A 12 13.31 -4.77 6.84
CA GLY A 12 14.37 -4.29 5.97
C GLY A 12 14.47 -2.78 5.88
N LYS A 13 15.34 -2.31 4.97
CA LYS A 13 15.62 -0.89 4.79
C LYS A 13 14.59 -0.24 3.88
N ILE A 14 13.99 0.85 4.33
CA ILE A 14 13.15 1.72 3.53
C ILE A 14 14.03 2.54 2.60
N THR A 15 13.93 2.28 1.30
CA THR A 15 14.74 2.95 0.28
C THR A 15 14.12 4.27 -0.18
N ARG A 16 12.79 4.41 -0.07
CA ARG A 16 12.06 5.65 -0.32
C ARG A 16 10.82 5.70 0.57
N TYR A 17 10.59 6.85 1.16
CA TYR A 17 9.38 7.17 1.90
C TYR A 17 8.85 8.54 1.48
N TYR A 18 7.56 8.61 1.17
CA TYR A 18 6.82 9.84 0.95
C TYR A 18 5.47 9.72 1.66
N ALA A 19 5.22 10.60 2.62
CA ALA A 19 3.96 10.65 3.35
C ALA A 19 2.91 11.38 2.53
N PRO A 20 1.68 10.86 2.43
CA PRO A 20 0.57 11.60 1.86
C PRO A 20 0.20 12.77 2.78
N GLY A 21 -0.37 13.82 2.18
CA GLY A 21 -0.76 15.02 2.92
C GLY A 21 -2.03 15.67 2.38
N GLY A 22 -2.28 16.88 2.88
CA GLY A 22 -3.42 17.69 2.49
C GLY A 22 -4.57 17.69 3.51
N PRO A 23 -5.65 18.47 3.25
CA PRO A 23 -6.78 18.59 4.17
C PRO A 23 -7.40 17.25 4.50
N GLY A 24 -7.60 16.97 5.81
CA GLY A 24 -8.21 15.73 6.30
C GLY A 24 -7.34 14.48 6.14
N VAL A 25 -6.02 14.63 5.99
CA VAL A 25 -5.06 13.52 5.97
C VAL A 25 -4.03 13.73 7.05
N ARG A 26 -3.80 12.72 7.91
CA ARG A 26 -2.76 12.67 8.93
C ARG A 26 -2.02 11.35 8.85
N THR A 27 -0.71 11.41 8.95
CA THR A 27 0.16 10.23 9.02
C THR A 27 0.94 10.25 10.32
N ASP A 28 0.71 9.24 11.17
CA ASP A 28 1.46 9.05 12.40
C ASP A 28 2.50 7.94 12.17
N THR A 29 3.77 8.29 12.20
CA THR A 29 4.84 7.35 11.84
C THR A 29 6.18 7.72 12.44
N ALA A 30 7.05 6.72 12.59
CA ALA A 30 8.46 6.89 12.93
C ALA A 30 9.40 6.54 11.77
N ILE A 31 8.87 6.07 10.61
CA ILE A 31 9.70 5.69 9.47
C ILE A 31 10.12 6.90 8.63
N TYR A 32 11.26 6.79 7.98
CA TYR A 32 11.82 7.75 7.03
C TYR A 32 12.68 7.03 5.99
N THR A 33 13.03 7.71 4.91
CA THR A 33 13.94 7.14 3.92
C THR A 33 15.30 6.82 4.55
N GLY A 34 15.72 5.57 4.45
CA GLY A 34 16.94 5.05 5.10
C GLY A 34 16.69 4.32 6.43
N TYR A 35 15.49 4.43 7.01
CA TYR A 35 15.14 3.69 8.22
C TYR A 35 15.14 2.18 7.95
N THR A 36 15.63 1.40 8.91
CA THR A 36 15.56 -0.07 8.85
C THR A 36 14.53 -0.56 9.85
N ILE A 37 13.48 -1.21 9.36
CA ILE A 37 12.47 -1.84 10.20
C ILE A 37 13.08 -3.09 10.83
N PRO A 38 13.23 -3.12 12.17
CA PRO A 38 13.81 -4.26 12.86
C PRO A 38 12.79 -5.40 13.05
N PRO A 39 13.23 -6.65 13.15
CA PRO A 39 12.34 -7.80 13.34
C PRO A 39 11.88 -8.02 14.80
N TYR A 40 12.15 -7.09 15.71
CA TYR A 40 11.97 -7.28 17.15
C TYR A 40 10.65 -6.71 17.69
N TYR A 41 9.93 -5.95 16.88
CA TYR A 41 8.71 -5.26 17.26
C TYR A 41 7.57 -5.59 16.31
N ASP A 42 6.39 -5.07 16.63
CA ASP A 42 5.20 -5.17 15.78
C ASP A 42 5.47 -4.65 14.37
N SER A 43 4.79 -5.23 13.39
CA SER A 43 4.91 -4.92 11.95
C SER A 43 4.34 -3.55 11.56
N MET A 44 3.63 -2.86 12.45
CA MET A 44 3.02 -1.56 12.17
C MET A 44 4.06 -0.47 12.00
N CYS A 45 4.23 0.03 10.77
CA CYS A 45 5.20 1.09 10.45
C CYS A 45 4.60 2.50 10.39
N LEU A 46 3.30 2.61 10.12
CA LEU A 46 2.58 3.89 10.10
C LEU A 46 1.07 3.69 10.27
N LYS A 47 0.40 4.76 10.73
CA LYS A 47 -1.06 4.90 10.70
C LYS A 47 -1.42 6.03 9.74
N LEU A 48 -2.18 5.70 8.70
CA LEU A 48 -2.79 6.68 7.81
C LEU A 48 -4.20 6.95 8.30
N ILE A 49 -4.48 8.20 8.66
CA ILE A 49 -5.75 8.64 9.20
C ILE A 49 -6.35 9.64 8.23
N VAL A 50 -7.58 9.37 7.80
CA VAL A 50 -8.34 10.27 6.93
C VAL A 50 -9.64 10.69 7.61
N TRP A 51 -10.04 11.95 7.37
CA TRP A 51 -11.27 12.51 7.88
C TRP A 51 -12.02 13.26 6.78
N ALA A 52 -13.34 13.13 6.75
CA ALA A 52 -14.25 13.85 5.88
C ALA A 52 -15.62 14.03 6.55
N LEU A 53 -16.52 14.83 5.93
CA LEU A 53 -17.86 15.04 6.46
C LEU A 53 -18.78 13.84 6.22
N THR A 54 -18.52 13.08 5.15
CA THR A 54 -19.28 11.89 4.79
C THR A 54 -18.38 10.66 4.69
N TRP A 55 -18.98 9.48 4.81
CA TRP A 55 -18.29 8.20 4.65
C TRP A 55 -17.66 8.06 3.25
N GLU A 56 -18.42 8.41 2.22
CA GLU A 56 -17.98 8.33 0.83
C GLU A 56 -16.75 9.22 0.57
N GLU A 57 -16.80 10.48 1.01
CA GLU A 57 -15.64 11.39 0.91
C GLU A 57 -14.43 10.88 1.68
N ALA A 58 -14.63 10.24 2.85
CA ALA A 58 -13.53 9.65 3.59
C ALA A 58 -12.89 8.50 2.82
N MET A 59 -13.69 7.63 2.16
CA MET A 59 -13.17 6.55 1.31
C MET A 59 -12.37 7.08 0.13
N ASP A 60 -12.87 8.09 -0.59
CA ASP A 60 -12.19 8.70 -1.72
C ASP A 60 -10.89 9.41 -1.30
N ARG A 61 -10.92 10.07 -0.14
CA ARG A 61 -9.73 10.69 0.44
C ARG A 61 -8.69 9.64 0.86
N GLY A 62 -9.14 8.53 1.41
CA GLY A 62 -8.29 7.39 1.74
C GLY A 62 -7.61 6.79 0.50
N LEU A 63 -8.36 6.57 -0.56
CA LEU A 63 -7.82 6.09 -1.84
C LEU A 63 -6.76 7.03 -2.40
N ARG A 64 -7.05 8.35 -2.46
CA ARG A 64 -6.09 9.36 -2.91
C ARG A 64 -4.83 9.35 -2.04
N ALA A 65 -4.98 9.33 -0.72
CA ALA A 65 -3.84 9.32 0.18
C ALA A 65 -2.97 8.07 0.03
N LEU A 66 -3.58 6.89 -0.19
CA LEU A 66 -2.86 5.65 -0.48
C LEU A 66 -2.18 5.68 -1.87
N ASP A 67 -2.81 6.33 -2.87
CA ASP A 67 -2.21 6.53 -4.19
C ASP A 67 -0.99 7.46 -4.15
N ASP A 68 -1.01 8.47 -3.28
CA ASP A 68 0.11 9.41 -3.09
C ASP A 68 1.24 8.81 -2.26
N MET A 69 0.91 7.92 -1.33
CA MET A 69 1.89 7.34 -0.41
C MET A 69 2.93 6.47 -1.15
N ARG A 70 4.19 6.62 -0.78
CA ARG A 70 5.28 5.78 -1.28
C ARG A 70 6.08 5.21 -0.11
N VAL A 71 6.09 3.90 -0.02
CA VAL A 71 6.98 3.14 0.87
C VAL A 71 7.66 2.08 0.00
N GLN A 72 8.96 2.17 -0.17
CA GLN A 72 9.75 1.24 -0.98
C GLN A 72 10.86 0.60 -0.14
N GLY A 73 11.26 -0.61 -0.52
CA GLY A 73 12.26 -1.43 0.17
C GLY A 73 11.65 -2.52 1.06
N VAL A 74 10.38 -2.35 1.45
CA VAL A 74 9.62 -3.33 2.23
C VAL A 74 8.22 -3.52 1.62
N ARG A 75 7.57 -4.62 1.94
CA ARG A 75 6.16 -4.85 1.59
C ARG A 75 5.27 -4.14 2.61
N THR A 76 4.13 -3.65 2.14
CA THR A 76 3.12 -2.99 2.98
C THR A 76 1.71 -3.43 2.58
N THR A 77 0.76 -3.17 3.47
CA THR A 77 -0.67 -3.41 3.24
C THR A 77 -1.34 -2.32 2.40
N ALA A 78 -0.61 -1.32 1.89
CA ALA A 78 -1.20 -0.16 1.20
C ALA A 78 -2.08 -0.55 0.00
N ALA A 79 -1.60 -1.42 -0.90
CA ALA A 79 -2.37 -1.86 -2.05
C ALA A 79 -3.60 -2.70 -1.65
N TYR A 80 -3.49 -3.49 -0.60
CA TYR A 80 -4.59 -4.25 -0.02
C TYR A 80 -5.69 -3.32 0.51
N TYR A 81 -5.32 -2.26 1.23
CA TYR A 81 -6.30 -1.26 1.68
C TYR A 81 -6.97 -0.51 0.53
N GLN A 82 -6.29 -0.32 -0.59
CA GLN A 82 -6.94 0.25 -1.79
C GLN A 82 -8.05 -0.65 -2.31
N GLU A 83 -7.86 -1.97 -2.31
CA GLU A 83 -8.92 -2.92 -2.71
C GLU A 83 -10.09 -2.91 -1.72
N ILE A 84 -9.81 -2.86 -0.41
CA ILE A 84 -10.86 -2.70 0.62
C ILE A 84 -11.68 -1.43 0.37
N LEU A 85 -11.02 -0.28 0.18
CA LEU A 85 -11.70 1.00 -0.02
C LEU A 85 -12.47 1.09 -1.36
N ARG A 86 -12.20 0.20 -2.31
CA ARG A 86 -12.95 0.06 -3.56
C ARG A 86 -14.09 -0.95 -3.47
N ASN A 87 -14.06 -1.83 -2.49
CA ASN A 87 -15.07 -2.87 -2.35
C ASN A 87 -16.46 -2.26 -2.08
N PRO A 88 -17.51 -2.63 -2.84
CA PRO A 88 -18.85 -2.05 -2.71
C PRO A 88 -19.48 -2.28 -1.33
N GLU A 89 -19.28 -3.44 -0.71
CA GLU A 89 -19.78 -3.74 0.62
C GLU A 89 -19.12 -2.84 1.67
N PHE A 90 -17.80 -2.67 1.61
CA PHE A 90 -17.09 -1.74 2.50
C PHE A 90 -17.56 -0.30 2.29
N ARG A 91 -17.72 0.13 1.04
CA ARG A 91 -18.21 1.49 0.71
C ARG A 91 -19.64 1.74 1.16
N SER A 92 -20.47 0.72 1.21
CA SER A 92 -21.85 0.87 1.71
C SER A 92 -21.93 1.11 3.24
N GLY A 93 -20.85 0.85 3.98
CA GLY A 93 -20.83 0.87 5.44
C GLY A 93 -21.53 -0.33 6.10
N GLN A 94 -21.99 -1.31 5.31
CA GLN A 94 -22.70 -2.50 5.77
C GLN A 94 -21.73 -3.68 5.99
N PHE A 95 -20.72 -3.48 6.81
CA PHE A 95 -19.71 -4.51 7.12
C PHE A 95 -19.53 -4.67 8.63
N ASN A 96 -18.92 -5.77 9.02
CA ASN A 96 -18.61 -6.12 10.40
C ASN A 96 -17.15 -6.60 10.52
N THR A 97 -16.75 -7.08 11.69
CA THR A 97 -15.39 -7.54 11.98
C THR A 97 -14.96 -8.76 11.16
N SER A 98 -15.89 -9.53 10.59
CA SER A 98 -15.60 -10.68 9.72
C SER A 98 -15.35 -10.29 8.25
N PHE A 99 -15.45 -9.00 7.90
CA PHE A 99 -15.31 -8.52 6.51
C PHE A 99 -14.03 -9.03 5.85
N VAL A 100 -12.89 -8.90 6.53
CA VAL A 100 -11.59 -9.33 5.99
C VAL A 100 -11.54 -10.84 5.73
N GLU A 101 -12.07 -11.62 6.65
CA GLU A 101 -12.11 -13.08 6.53
C GLU A 101 -13.06 -13.54 5.41
N SER A 102 -14.13 -12.79 5.17
CA SER A 102 -15.14 -13.08 4.15
C SER A 102 -14.69 -12.72 2.74
N HIS A 103 -13.60 -11.93 2.59
CA HIS A 103 -13.12 -11.40 1.32
C HIS A 103 -11.63 -11.77 1.06
N PRO A 104 -11.29 -13.07 0.99
CA PRO A 104 -9.92 -13.50 0.73
C PRO A 104 -9.39 -13.06 -0.64
N GLU A 105 -10.28 -12.80 -1.60
CA GLU A 105 -9.95 -12.29 -2.93
C GLU A 105 -9.29 -10.92 -2.91
N LEU A 106 -9.51 -10.10 -1.88
CA LEU A 106 -8.88 -8.78 -1.75
C LEU A 106 -7.35 -8.85 -1.66
N THR A 107 -6.78 -10.01 -1.34
CA THR A 107 -5.34 -10.23 -1.38
C THR A 107 -4.79 -10.47 -2.79
N GLN A 108 -5.67 -10.68 -3.81
CA GLN A 108 -5.28 -11.00 -5.19
C GLN A 108 -5.04 -9.75 -6.07
N TYR A 109 -4.86 -8.58 -5.49
CA TYR A 109 -4.62 -7.33 -6.21
C TYR A 109 -3.38 -7.38 -7.10
N SER A 110 -3.42 -6.65 -8.23
CA SER A 110 -2.25 -6.41 -9.07
C SER A 110 -1.54 -5.13 -8.64
N ILE A 111 -0.24 -5.20 -8.37
CA ILE A 111 0.55 -4.00 -8.13
C ILE A 111 0.77 -3.32 -9.49
N LYS A 112 0.17 -2.14 -9.70
CA LYS A 112 0.41 -1.32 -10.91
C LYS A 112 1.90 -0.97 -10.96
N ARG A 113 2.63 -1.59 -11.88
CA ARG A 113 4.02 -1.23 -12.16
C ARG A 113 4.03 0.07 -12.95
N ASN A 114 4.99 0.95 -12.64
CA ASN A 114 5.20 2.14 -13.46
C ASN A 114 5.52 1.70 -14.90
N PRO A 115 4.73 2.16 -15.91
CA PRO A 115 4.94 1.77 -17.31
C PRO A 115 6.37 2.04 -17.81
N SER A 116 6.99 3.12 -17.36
CA SER A 116 8.39 3.45 -17.71
C SER A 116 9.37 2.43 -17.14
N HIS A 117 9.18 1.98 -15.90
CA HIS A 117 10.04 0.94 -15.31
C HIS A 117 9.86 -0.41 -16.02
N LEU A 118 8.62 -0.73 -16.44
CA LEU A 118 8.35 -1.93 -17.21
C LEU A 118 9.03 -1.86 -18.59
N ALA A 119 8.92 -0.72 -19.28
CA ALA A 119 9.56 -0.49 -20.57
C ALA A 119 11.09 -0.62 -20.48
N ILE A 120 11.71 -0.02 -19.46
CA ILE A 120 13.15 -0.15 -19.20
C ILE A 120 13.54 -1.62 -18.94
N ALA A 121 12.78 -2.33 -18.11
CA ALA A 121 13.06 -3.74 -17.82
C ALA A 121 12.95 -4.62 -19.07
N ILE A 122 11.97 -4.38 -19.92
CA ILE A 122 11.79 -5.09 -21.20
C ILE A 122 12.96 -4.75 -22.14
N ALA A 123 13.32 -3.46 -22.29
CA ALA A 123 14.42 -3.02 -23.15
C ALA A 123 15.75 -3.63 -22.68
N THR A 124 16.03 -3.66 -21.38
CA THR A 124 17.22 -4.28 -20.79
C THR A 124 17.26 -5.79 -21.05
N ALA A 125 16.11 -6.47 -20.91
CA ALA A 125 16.03 -7.90 -21.18
C ALA A 125 16.30 -8.22 -22.67
N ILE A 126 15.76 -7.41 -23.58
CA ILE A 126 16.00 -7.54 -25.03
C ILE A 126 17.48 -7.30 -25.35
N ALA A 127 18.08 -6.22 -24.84
CA ALA A 127 19.49 -5.90 -25.06
C ALA A 127 20.40 -7.02 -24.54
N ALA A 128 20.16 -7.52 -23.35
CA ALA A 128 20.91 -8.63 -22.77
C ALA A 128 20.79 -9.93 -23.60
N HIS A 129 19.59 -10.19 -24.14
CA HIS A 129 19.36 -11.36 -25.00
C HIS A 129 20.00 -11.21 -26.40
N ALA A 130 20.05 -9.98 -26.92
CA ALA A 130 20.69 -9.65 -28.19
C ALA A 130 22.22 -9.52 -28.11
N GLY A 131 22.81 -9.61 -26.91
CA GLY A 131 24.26 -9.49 -26.71
C GLY A 131 24.78 -8.06 -26.87
N LEU A 132 23.93 -7.05 -26.64
CA LEU A 132 24.24 -5.62 -26.71
C LEU A 132 24.58 -5.08 -25.31
#